data_1cde1568af13867b5d8ec10102b5b732
#
_entry.id   1cde1568af13867b5d8ec10102b5b732
#
_cell.length_a   1.000
_cell.length_b   1.000
_cell.length_c   1.000
_cell.angle_alpha   90.00
_cell.angle_beta   90.00
_cell.angle_gamma   90.00
#
_symmetry.space_group_name_H-M   'P 1'
#
loop_
_entity.id
_entity.type
_entity.pdbx_description
1 polymer ?
#
loop_
_entity_poly.entity_id
_entity_poly.type
_entity_poly.pdbx_seq_one_letter_code
_entity_poly.pdbx_strand_id
1 'polypeptide(L)'
;MSESACPIDPIAVADTVRWLERAVIGLNLCPFAKAPHVKGQIHYALSQTKNLAGLREELAAELQALQALPAEQRETTLLIVPQLLQDFLDFNDFLDEADALLQALDLEGELQVASFHPQFQFAGTAPDDITNFTNRSPYPTLHLLREASIDRAVEAFPEAETIYEANMAALDKLGHAGWQALDVEATR
;
A
#
# COMPACT_ATOMS: atom_id res chain seq x y z
N MET A 1 -22.79 -18.57 22.98
CA MET A 1 -23.18 -17.33 22.27
C MET A 1 -22.17 -17.17 21.14
N SER A 2 -22.59 -17.43 19.92
CA SER A 2 -21.74 -17.38 18.73
C SER A 2 -21.45 -15.93 18.40
N GLU A 3 -20.21 -15.48 18.55
CA GLU A 3 -19.77 -14.22 17.95
C GLU A 3 -19.86 -14.38 16.45
N SER A 4 -20.82 -13.65 15.91
CA SER A 4 -20.99 -13.50 14.47
C SER A 4 -19.73 -12.82 13.94
N ALA A 5 -18.85 -13.57 13.29
CA ALA A 5 -17.76 -13.00 12.50
C ALA A 5 -18.40 -12.02 11.52
N CYS A 6 -18.09 -10.74 11.67
CA CYS A 6 -18.49 -9.73 10.70
C CYS A 6 -17.92 -10.17 9.34
N PRO A 7 -18.72 -10.24 8.27
CA PRO A 7 -18.19 -10.64 6.99
C PRO A 7 -17.03 -9.72 6.62
N ILE A 8 -15.91 -10.29 6.22
CA ILE A 8 -14.79 -9.57 5.58
C ILE A 8 -15.43 -8.63 4.58
N ASP A 9 -15.20 -7.32 4.70
CA ASP A 9 -15.78 -6.36 3.77
C ASP A 9 -15.13 -6.56 2.38
N PRO A 10 -15.76 -7.33 1.49
CA PRO A 10 -15.18 -7.63 0.18
C PRO A 10 -15.05 -6.37 -0.69
N ILE A 11 -15.74 -5.30 -0.31
CA ILE A 11 -15.73 -4.01 -1.01
C ILE A 11 -14.36 -3.37 -0.88
N ALA A 12 -13.77 -3.33 0.33
CA ALA A 12 -12.48 -2.69 0.55
C ALA A 12 -11.35 -3.38 -0.25
N VAL A 13 -11.39 -4.70 -0.34
CA VAL A 13 -10.43 -5.45 -1.18
C VAL A 13 -10.68 -5.18 -2.66
N ALA A 14 -11.94 -5.19 -3.12
CA ALA A 14 -12.29 -4.91 -4.51
C ALA A 14 -11.90 -3.49 -4.94
N ASP A 15 -12.14 -2.50 -4.07
CA ASP A 15 -11.73 -1.11 -4.30
C ASP A 15 -10.21 -0.98 -4.40
N THR A 16 -9.47 -1.68 -3.54
CA THR A 16 -8.00 -1.68 -3.56
C THR A 16 -7.45 -2.34 -4.82
N VAL A 17 -8.05 -3.45 -5.27
CA VAL A 17 -7.69 -4.09 -6.55
C VAL A 17 -7.97 -3.14 -7.72
N ARG A 18 -9.14 -2.51 -7.74
CA ARG A 18 -9.52 -1.53 -8.78
C ARG A 18 -8.55 -0.36 -8.84
N TRP A 19 -8.15 0.17 -7.67
CA TRP A 19 -7.12 1.21 -7.57
C TRP A 19 -5.77 0.73 -8.12
N LEU A 20 -5.33 -0.46 -7.73
CA LEU A 20 -4.07 -1.04 -8.21
C LEU A 20 -4.08 -1.16 -9.74
N GLU A 21 -5.16 -1.69 -10.32
CA GLU A 21 -5.27 -1.92 -11.77
C GLU A 21 -5.37 -0.61 -12.56
N ARG A 22 -6.22 0.31 -12.12
CA ARG A 22 -6.53 1.53 -12.90
C ARG A 22 -5.53 2.66 -12.69
N ALA A 23 -5.08 2.87 -11.45
CA ALA A 23 -4.14 3.93 -11.12
C ALA A 23 -2.70 3.42 -11.14
N VAL A 24 -2.32 2.49 -10.26
CA VAL A 24 -0.91 2.11 -10.08
C VAL A 24 -0.35 1.46 -11.35
N ILE A 25 -1.03 0.48 -11.90
CA ILE A 25 -0.63 -0.22 -13.13
C ILE A 25 -1.03 0.58 -14.36
N GLY A 26 -2.26 1.08 -14.39
CA GLY A 26 -2.81 1.79 -15.55
C GLY A 26 -2.07 3.08 -15.92
N LEU A 27 -1.61 3.84 -14.93
CA LEU A 27 -0.77 5.03 -15.12
C LEU A 27 0.73 4.73 -15.04
N ASN A 28 1.10 3.46 -14.82
CA ASN A 28 2.48 3.03 -14.62
C ASN A 28 3.20 3.78 -13.48
N LEU A 29 2.49 4.06 -12.39
CA LEU A 29 3.07 4.72 -11.21
C LEU A 29 4.10 3.82 -10.50
N CYS A 30 3.94 2.50 -10.63
CA CYS A 30 4.91 1.52 -10.17
C CYS A 30 5.11 0.46 -11.27
N PRO A 31 6.23 0.49 -12.02
CA PRO A 31 6.47 -0.45 -13.11
C PRO A 31 6.62 -1.90 -12.63
N PHE A 32 6.85 -2.09 -11.32
CA PHE A 32 7.06 -3.41 -10.71
C PHE A 32 5.76 -4.08 -10.23
N ALA A 33 4.65 -3.35 -10.19
CA ALA A 33 3.38 -3.85 -9.63
C ALA A 33 2.67 -4.87 -10.55
N LYS A 34 2.83 -4.72 -11.86
CA LYS A 34 2.10 -5.52 -12.85
C LYS A 34 2.44 -7.01 -12.79
N ALA A 35 3.71 -7.36 -12.65
CA ALA A 35 4.14 -8.76 -12.68
C ALA A 35 3.61 -9.58 -11.49
N PRO A 36 3.76 -9.15 -10.23
CA PRO A 36 3.15 -9.84 -9.10
C PRO A 36 1.63 -9.87 -9.17
N HIS A 37 0.98 -8.81 -9.67
CA HIS A 37 -0.48 -8.79 -9.83
C HIS A 37 -0.95 -9.89 -10.80
N VAL A 38 -0.39 -9.96 -11.99
CA VAL A 38 -0.76 -10.96 -13.01
C VAL A 38 -0.47 -12.40 -12.55
N LYS A 39 0.59 -12.58 -11.77
CA LYS A 39 0.96 -13.90 -11.21
C LYS A 39 0.15 -14.29 -9.97
N GLY A 40 -0.73 -13.43 -9.45
CA GLY A 40 -1.48 -13.70 -8.21
C GLY A 40 -0.61 -13.76 -6.95
N GLN A 41 0.49 -13.01 -6.92
CA GLN A 41 1.48 -13.02 -5.83
C GLN A 41 1.28 -11.87 -4.82
N ILE A 42 0.24 -11.05 -4.99
CA ILE A 42 -0.13 -9.99 -4.05
C ILE A 42 -1.16 -10.55 -3.07
N HIS A 43 -0.84 -10.50 -1.78
CA HIS A 43 -1.79 -10.82 -0.73
C HIS A 43 -2.51 -9.56 -0.25
N TYR A 44 -3.84 -9.60 -0.25
CA TYR A 44 -4.68 -8.53 0.26
C TYR A 44 -5.19 -8.93 1.64
N ALA A 45 -4.56 -8.38 2.69
CA ALA A 45 -4.99 -8.55 4.07
C ALA A 45 -5.92 -7.41 4.46
N LEU A 46 -7.04 -7.73 5.10
CA LEU A 46 -8.01 -6.74 5.57
C LEU A 46 -8.01 -6.68 7.08
N SER A 47 -7.63 -5.54 7.65
CA SER A 47 -7.68 -5.32 9.09
C SER A 47 -9.13 -5.33 9.58
N GLN A 48 -9.38 -6.12 10.64
CA GLN A 48 -10.68 -6.22 11.32
C GLN A 48 -10.67 -5.49 12.68
N THR A 49 -9.50 -5.06 13.12
CA THR A 49 -9.36 -4.42 14.42
C THR A 49 -9.90 -2.99 14.42
N LYS A 50 -10.28 -2.54 15.63
CA LYS A 50 -10.74 -1.16 15.90
C LYS A 50 -9.80 -0.40 16.85
N ASN A 51 -8.62 -0.93 17.11
CA ASN A 51 -7.64 -0.29 17.98
C ASN A 51 -6.20 -0.53 17.48
N LEU A 52 -5.28 0.34 17.88
CA LEU A 52 -3.89 0.32 17.40
C LEU A 52 -3.12 -0.92 17.88
N ALA A 53 -3.42 -1.44 19.08
CA ALA A 53 -2.77 -2.63 19.58
C ALA A 53 -3.10 -3.85 18.71
N GLY A 54 -4.37 -4.03 18.36
CA GLY A 54 -4.79 -5.08 17.43
C GLY A 54 -4.19 -4.91 16.03
N LEU A 55 -4.10 -3.66 15.52
CA LEU A 55 -3.47 -3.40 14.24
C LEU A 55 -1.99 -3.77 14.25
N ARG A 56 -1.28 -3.50 15.34
CA ARG A 56 0.11 -3.91 15.52
C ARG A 56 0.26 -5.44 15.51
N GLU A 57 -0.66 -6.16 16.15
CA GLU A 57 -0.68 -7.64 16.14
C GLU A 57 -0.95 -8.18 14.72
N GLU A 58 -1.92 -7.61 13.99
CA GLU A 58 -2.20 -7.98 12.59
C GLU A 58 -1.00 -7.70 11.69
N LEU A 59 -0.36 -6.54 11.83
CA LEU A 59 0.85 -6.19 11.08
C LEU A 59 1.99 -7.17 11.36
N ALA A 60 2.22 -7.53 12.64
CA ALA A 60 3.23 -8.50 13.02
C ALA A 60 2.98 -9.87 12.36
N ALA A 61 1.73 -10.34 12.39
CA ALA A 61 1.34 -11.60 11.77
C ALA A 61 1.56 -11.60 10.25
N GLU A 62 1.21 -10.49 9.56
CA GLU A 62 1.40 -10.37 8.12
C GLU A 62 2.89 -10.27 7.72
N LEU A 63 3.71 -9.57 8.50
CA LEU A 63 5.16 -9.51 8.30
C LEU A 63 5.80 -10.90 8.44
N GLN A 64 5.47 -11.64 9.50
CA GLN A 64 5.95 -13.01 9.72
C GLN A 64 5.46 -13.98 8.62
N ALA A 65 4.22 -13.85 8.18
CA ALA A 65 3.67 -14.65 7.10
C ALA A 65 4.37 -14.35 5.76
N LEU A 66 4.67 -13.07 5.49
CA LEU A 66 5.42 -12.68 4.29
C LEU A 66 6.84 -13.26 4.34
N GLN A 67 7.55 -13.16 5.47
CA GLN A 67 8.88 -13.74 5.64
C GLN A 67 8.89 -15.27 5.44
N ALA A 68 7.91 -15.97 6.00
CA ALA A 68 7.86 -17.43 6.01
C ALA A 68 7.55 -18.05 4.64
N LEU A 69 6.93 -17.31 3.72
CA LEU A 69 6.53 -17.79 2.41
C LEU A 69 7.54 -17.40 1.33
N PRO A 70 7.75 -18.25 0.30
CA PRO A 70 8.58 -17.86 -0.84
C PRO A 70 7.90 -16.78 -1.69
N ALA A 71 8.70 -15.95 -2.38
CA ALA A 71 8.21 -14.85 -3.21
C ALA A 71 7.26 -15.31 -4.33
N GLU A 72 7.45 -16.52 -4.85
CA GLU A 72 6.59 -17.14 -5.87
C GLU A 72 5.16 -17.38 -5.37
N GLN A 73 4.97 -17.52 -4.07
CA GLN A 73 3.64 -17.68 -3.45
C GLN A 73 3.08 -16.35 -2.96
N ARG A 74 3.94 -15.52 -2.34
CA ARG A 74 3.56 -14.19 -1.82
C ARG A 74 4.74 -13.24 -1.98
N GLU A 75 4.72 -12.46 -3.05
CA GLU A 75 5.76 -11.45 -3.31
C GLU A 75 5.60 -10.26 -2.37
N THR A 76 4.37 -9.83 -2.13
CA THR A 76 4.05 -8.66 -1.32
C THR A 76 2.68 -8.78 -0.65
N THR A 77 2.46 -7.95 0.38
CA THR A 77 1.18 -7.85 1.09
C THR A 77 0.70 -6.41 1.11
N LEU A 78 -0.57 -6.18 0.83
CA LEU A 78 -1.29 -4.94 1.10
C LEU A 78 -2.19 -5.16 2.32
N LEU A 79 -1.80 -4.59 3.47
CA LEU A 79 -2.65 -4.60 4.68
C LEU A 79 -3.54 -3.37 4.64
N ILE A 80 -4.82 -3.59 4.33
CA ILE A 80 -5.84 -2.56 4.15
C ILE A 80 -6.49 -2.28 5.51
N VAL A 81 -6.58 -1.00 5.91
CA VAL A 81 -7.03 -0.57 7.24
C VAL A 81 -8.25 0.35 7.13
N PRO A 82 -9.46 -0.17 6.84
CA PRO A 82 -10.63 0.67 6.55
C PRO A 82 -11.25 1.34 7.77
N GLN A 83 -10.97 0.87 8.99
CA GLN A 83 -11.64 1.33 10.21
C GLN A 83 -10.78 2.18 11.15
N LEU A 84 -9.47 2.29 10.89
CA LEU A 84 -8.52 3.03 11.71
C LEU A 84 -7.66 3.95 10.84
N LEU A 85 -6.96 4.88 11.51
CA LEU A 85 -5.95 5.73 10.88
C LEU A 85 -6.50 6.53 9.69
N GLN A 86 -7.74 7.04 9.82
CA GLN A 86 -8.38 7.85 8.77
C GLN A 86 -7.76 9.24 8.64
N ASP A 87 -7.17 9.78 9.71
CA ASP A 87 -6.34 10.97 9.66
C ASP A 87 -4.93 10.62 9.18
N PHE A 88 -4.40 11.42 8.26
CA PHE A 88 -3.10 11.16 7.65
C PHE A 88 -1.94 11.33 8.63
N LEU A 89 -2.03 12.25 9.58
CA LEU A 89 -0.97 12.46 10.57
C LEU A 89 -0.93 11.30 11.57
N ASP A 90 -2.10 10.83 12.04
CA ASP A 90 -2.19 9.65 12.90
C ASP A 90 -1.64 8.40 12.18
N PHE A 91 -1.91 8.27 10.88
CA PHE A 91 -1.37 7.20 10.05
C PHE A 91 0.15 7.32 9.92
N ASN A 92 0.67 8.51 9.68
CA ASN A 92 2.10 8.76 9.57
C ASN A 92 2.83 8.46 10.88
N ASP A 93 2.26 8.83 12.03
CA ASP A 93 2.82 8.51 13.34
C ASP A 93 2.86 6.99 13.60
N PHE A 94 1.88 6.24 13.07
CA PHE A 94 1.87 4.77 13.16
C PHE A 94 3.02 4.11 12.37
N LEU A 95 3.61 4.78 11.40
CA LEU A 95 4.76 4.22 10.67
C LEU A 95 5.98 4.03 11.57
N ASP A 96 6.17 4.85 12.60
CA ASP A 96 7.21 4.66 13.60
C ASP A 96 6.99 3.35 14.39
N GLU A 97 5.74 3.00 14.67
CA GLU A 97 5.38 1.71 15.27
C GLU A 97 5.65 0.53 14.32
N ALA A 98 5.42 0.72 13.02
CA ALA A 98 5.72 -0.32 12.02
C ALA A 98 7.23 -0.56 11.93
N ASP A 99 8.05 0.49 11.94
CA ASP A 99 9.51 0.39 11.94
C ASP A 99 10.02 -0.28 13.22
N ALA A 100 9.50 0.13 14.38
CA ALA A 100 9.84 -0.51 15.67
C ALA A 100 9.48 -2.00 15.68
N LEU A 101 8.41 -2.38 14.99
CA LEU A 101 7.98 -3.78 14.87
C LEU A 101 8.93 -4.59 13.97
N LEU A 102 9.39 -4.03 12.85
CA LEU A 102 10.43 -4.65 12.00
C LEU A 102 11.69 -4.94 12.80
N GLN A 103 12.14 -3.99 13.63
CA GLN A 103 13.29 -4.19 14.53
C GLN A 103 13.03 -5.27 15.56
N ALA A 104 11.88 -5.24 16.23
CA ALA A 104 11.54 -6.21 17.27
C ALA A 104 11.41 -7.65 16.74
N LEU A 105 11.06 -7.81 15.46
CA LEU A 105 10.94 -9.10 14.77
C LEU A 105 12.23 -9.53 14.05
N ASP A 106 13.30 -8.73 14.12
CA ASP A 106 14.58 -8.97 13.43
C ASP A 106 14.41 -9.08 11.90
N LEU A 107 13.55 -8.21 11.34
CA LEU A 107 13.20 -8.18 9.91
C LEU A 107 13.80 -6.97 9.16
N GLU A 108 14.58 -6.13 9.83
CA GLU A 108 15.31 -5.04 9.19
C GLU A 108 16.27 -5.60 8.12
N GLY A 109 16.25 -4.98 6.93
CA GLY A 109 17.04 -5.43 5.79
C GLY A 109 16.47 -6.66 5.05
N GLU A 110 15.40 -7.28 5.55
CA GLU A 110 14.64 -8.32 4.85
C GLU A 110 13.32 -7.81 4.30
N LEU A 111 12.58 -7.04 5.12
CA LEU A 111 11.29 -6.46 4.78
C LEU A 111 11.27 -4.97 5.07
N GLN A 112 10.43 -4.25 4.33
CA GLN A 112 10.10 -2.85 4.63
C GLN A 112 8.60 -2.62 4.50
N VAL A 113 8.11 -1.53 5.12
CA VAL A 113 6.72 -1.09 5.04
C VAL A 113 6.67 0.25 4.30
N ALA A 114 6.00 0.27 3.16
CA ALA A 114 5.62 1.49 2.46
C ALA A 114 4.18 1.88 2.80
N SER A 115 3.80 3.10 2.50
CA SER A 115 2.54 3.67 2.94
C SER A 115 1.72 4.27 1.80
N PHE A 116 0.40 3.98 1.81
CA PHE A 116 -0.60 4.64 0.98
C PHE A 116 -1.75 5.10 1.86
N HIS A 117 -2.30 6.27 1.55
CA HIS A 117 -3.39 6.83 2.35
C HIS A 117 -4.30 7.70 1.49
N PRO A 118 -5.64 7.75 1.74
CA PRO A 118 -6.56 8.60 0.98
C PRO A 118 -6.20 10.09 0.98
N GLN A 119 -5.54 10.56 2.03
CA GLN A 119 -5.10 11.95 2.20
C GLN A 119 -3.58 12.09 2.19
N PHE A 120 -2.87 11.17 1.53
CA PHE A 120 -1.40 11.22 1.47
C PHE A 120 -0.93 12.59 0.96
N GLN A 121 0.09 13.13 1.61
CA GLN A 121 0.69 14.41 1.25
C GLN A 121 2.21 14.34 1.41
N PHE A 122 2.93 14.65 0.34
CA PHE A 122 4.38 14.80 0.39
C PHE A 122 4.76 16.08 1.14
N ALA A 123 5.90 16.04 1.84
CA ALA A 123 6.43 17.21 2.51
C ALA A 123 6.64 18.37 1.52
N GLY A 124 6.16 19.55 1.89
CA GLY A 124 6.31 20.77 1.08
C GLY A 124 5.29 20.93 -0.04
N THR A 125 4.37 19.97 -0.25
CA THR A 125 3.27 20.13 -1.22
C THR A 125 2.01 20.70 -0.55
N ALA A 126 1.11 21.27 -1.37
CA ALA A 126 -0.24 21.61 -0.90
C ALA A 126 -1.11 20.35 -0.78
N PRO A 127 -2.15 20.32 0.07
CA PRO A 127 -3.02 19.14 0.23
C PRO A 127 -3.72 18.70 -1.06
N ASP A 128 -3.99 19.63 -1.96
CA ASP A 128 -4.65 19.40 -3.25
C ASP A 128 -3.66 19.23 -4.42
N ASP A 129 -2.35 19.18 -4.16
CA ASP A 129 -1.36 18.93 -5.19
C ASP A 129 -1.57 17.55 -5.80
N ILE A 130 -1.73 17.51 -7.13
CA ILE A 130 -2.01 16.26 -7.85
C ILE A 130 -0.86 15.24 -7.72
N THR A 131 0.36 15.68 -7.49
CA THR A 131 1.51 14.79 -7.32
C THR A 131 1.41 13.91 -6.06
N ASN A 132 0.65 14.33 -5.04
CA ASN A 132 0.35 13.53 -3.85
C ASN A 132 -0.39 12.23 -4.20
N PHE A 133 -1.08 12.20 -5.32
CA PHE A 133 -1.88 11.06 -5.76
C PHE A 133 -1.03 9.84 -6.18
N THR A 134 0.28 10.02 -6.32
CA THR A 134 1.22 8.89 -6.43
C THR A 134 1.03 7.88 -5.30
N ASN A 135 0.79 8.34 -4.07
CA ASN A 135 0.64 7.50 -2.89
C ASN A 135 -0.79 7.52 -2.30
N ARG A 136 -1.77 8.05 -3.02
CA ARG A 136 -3.17 7.99 -2.59
C ARG A 136 -3.82 6.68 -2.96
N SER A 137 -4.47 6.07 -1.98
CA SER A 137 -5.21 4.81 -2.07
C SER A 137 -6.63 4.99 -1.56
N PRO A 138 -7.58 4.07 -1.85
CA PRO A 138 -8.96 4.19 -1.34
C PRO A 138 -9.06 4.09 0.18
N TYR A 139 -8.14 3.38 0.83
CA TYR A 139 -8.08 3.20 2.28
C TYR A 139 -6.65 3.36 2.79
N PRO A 140 -6.43 3.72 4.07
CA PRO A 140 -5.11 3.59 4.67
C PRO A 140 -4.57 2.19 4.44
N THR A 141 -3.37 2.09 3.88
CA THR A 141 -2.80 0.80 3.44
C THR A 141 -1.33 0.74 3.78
N LEU A 142 -0.92 -0.29 4.50
CA LEU A 142 0.47 -0.63 4.76
C LEU A 142 0.92 -1.65 3.71
N HIS A 143 1.93 -1.30 2.94
CA HIS A 143 2.47 -2.13 1.87
C HIS A 143 3.74 -2.81 2.33
N LEU A 144 3.68 -4.11 2.56
CA LEU A 144 4.78 -4.93 3.04
C LEU A 144 5.57 -5.45 1.83
N LEU A 145 6.85 -5.13 1.79
CA LEU A 145 7.76 -5.38 0.67
C LEU A 145 8.96 -6.21 1.11
N ARG A 146 9.50 -6.99 0.19
CA ARG A 146 10.79 -7.68 0.36
C ARG A 146 11.91 -6.79 -0.15
N GLU A 147 12.92 -6.52 0.69
CA GLU A 147 14.10 -5.75 0.29
C GLU A 147 14.79 -6.39 -0.94
N ALA A 148 14.97 -7.70 -0.93
CA ALA A 148 15.57 -8.42 -2.06
C ALA A 148 14.79 -8.27 -3.37
N SER A 149 13.47 -8.05 -3.31
CA SER A 149 12.65 -7.82 -4.51
C SER A 149 12.82 -6.40 -5.04
N ILE A 150 12.97 -5.44 -4.12
CA ILE A 150 13.26 -4.04 -4.47
C ILE A 150 14.63 -3.95 -5.12
N ASP A 151 15.64 -4.59 -4.55
CA ASP A 151 17.01 -4.60 -5.10
C ASP A 151 17.02 -5.16 -6.52
N ARG A 152 16.38 -6.30 -6.76
CA ARG A 152 16.24 -6.87 -8.11
C ARG A 152 15.49 -5.94 -9.06
N ALA A 153 14.49 -5.24 -8.58
CA ALA A 153 13.72 -4.30 -9.39
C ALA A 153 14.56 -3.09 -9.80
N VAL A 154 15.33 -2.53 -8.87
CA VAL A 154 16.25 -1.41 -9.13
C VAL A 154 17.37 -1.84 -10.08
N GLU A 155 17.96 -3.03 -9.90
CA GLU A 155 18.98 -3.57 -10.81
C GLU A 155 18.44 -3.78 -12.24
N ALA A 156 17.19 -4.25 -12.37
CA ALA A 156 16.55 -4.48 -13.66
C ALA A 156 16.09 -3.19 -14.36
N PHE A 157 15.96 -2.09 -13.61
CA PHE A 157 15.51 -0.80 -14.11
C PHE A 157 16.49 0.30 -13.69
N PRO A 158 17.59 0.52 -14.45
CA PRO A 158 18.67 1.45 -14.09
C PRO A 158 18.22 2.90 -13.87
N GLU A 159 17.05 3.27 -14.42
CA GLU A 159 16.44 4.60 -14.29
C GLU A 159 15.38 4.67 -13.17
N ALA A 160 15.47 3.77 -12.18
CA ALA A 160 14.49 3.75 -11.05
C ALA A 160 14.37 5.11 -10.33
N GLU A 161 15.44 5.89 -10.30
CA GLU A 161 15.46 7.26 -9.75
C GLU A 161 14.53 8.22 -10.51
N THR A 162 14.22 7.94 -11.79
CA THR A 162 13.36 8.77 -12.61
C THR A 162 11.86 8.43 -12.46
N ILE A 163 11.52 7.36 -11.75
CA ILE A 163 10.12 6.94 -11.55
C ILE A 163 9.32 8.06 -10.87
N TYR A 164 9.91 8.71 -9.87
CA TYR A 164 9.26 9.81 -9.19
C TYR A 164 8.91 10.98 -10.13
N GLU A 165 9.85 11.39 -10.98
CA GLU A 165 9.63 12.46 -11.95
C GLU A 165 8.60 12.05 -13.03
N ALA A 166 8.66 10.80 -13.47
CA ALA A 166 7.68 10.24 -14.41
C ALA A 166 6.27 10.21 -13.82
N ASN A 167 6.15 9.88 -12.53
CA ASN A 167 4.87 9.88 -11.82
C ASN A 167 4.29 11.29 -11.71
N MET A 168 5.11 12.28 -11.33
CA MET A 168 4.68 13.68 -11.29
C MET A 168 4.18 14.13 -12.66
N ALA A 169 4.95 13.90 -13.73
CA ALA A 169 4.57 14.28 -15.08
C ALA A 169 3.28 13.59 -15.56
N ALA A 170 3.09 12.30 -15.21
CA ALA A 170 1.88 11.56 -15.55
C ALA A 170 0.65 12.12 -14.83
N LEU A 171 0.78 12.43 -13.55
CA LEU A 171 -0.32 13.00 -12.74
C LEU A 171 -0.64 14.44 -13.13
N ASP A 172 0.36 15.28 -13.40
CA ASP A 172 0.16 16.64 -13.91
C ASP A 172 -0.62 16.64 -15.23
N LYS A 173 -0.25 15.72 -16.13
CA LYS A 173 -0.95 15.54 -17.40
C LYS A 173 -2.39 15.05 -17.23
N LEU A 174 -2.61 14.13 -16.27
CA LEU A 174 -3.92 13.56 -15.98
C LEU A 174 -4.87 14.58 -15.35
N GLY A 175 -4.37 15.32 -14.38
CA GLY A 175 -5.11 16.26 -13.56
C GLY A 175 -6.20 15.63 -12.69
N HIS A 176 -6.84 16.43 -11.84
CA HIS A 176 -7.88 15.95 -10.92
C HIS A 176 -9.09 15.34 -11.64
N ALA A 177 -9.53 15.92 -12.74
CA ALA A 177 -10.66 15.40 -13.51
C ALA A 177 -10.34 14.02 -14.11
N GLY A 178 -9.11 13.83 -14.59
CA GLY A 178 -8.65 12.52 -15.07
C GLY A 178 -8.57 11.49 -13.94
N TRP A 179 -8.08 11.88 -12.77
CA TRP A 179 -8.05 10.98 -11.61
C TRP A 179 -9.46 10.56 -11.18
N GLN A 180 -10.40 11.50 -11.07
CA GLN A 180 -11.80 11.19 -10.76
C GLN A 180 -12.43 10.22 -11.77
N ALA A 181 -12.09 10.34 -13.05
CA ALA A 181 -12.57 9.45 -14.08
C ALA A 181 -12.04 8.02 -13.99
N LEU A 182 -10.95 7.77 -13.24
CA LEU A 182 -10.45 6.41 -12.95
C LEU A 182 -11.39 5.63 -12.02
N ASP A 183 -12.23 6.31 -11.25
CA ASP A 183 -13.16 5.68 -10.30
C ASP A 183 -12.43 4.72 -9.34
N VAL A 184 -11.42 5.23 -8.65
CA VAL A 184 -10.52 4.47 -7.78
C VAL A 184 -10.62 4.82 -6.29
N GLU A 185 -11.58 5.64 -5.92
CA GLU A 185 -11.89 5.96 -4.53
C GLU A 185 -12.65 4.83 -3.86
N ALA A 186 -12.72 4.89 -2.52
CA ALA A 186 -13.53 3.95 -1.74
C ALA A 186 -15.01 4.02 -2.14
N THR A 187 -15.62 2.87 -2.33
CA THR A 187 -17.07 2.77 -2.55
C THR A 187 -17.80 3.17 -1.26
N ARG A 188 -18.79 4.06 -1.39
CA ARG A 188 -19.59 4.58 -0.27
C ARG A 188 -20.78 3.69 0.05
#